data_b6eced8859b6e97abf396d9399fd0aeb
#
_entry.id   b6eced8859b6e97abf396d9399fd0aeb
#
_cell.length_a   1.000
_cell.length_b   1.000
_cell.length_c   1.000
_cell.angle_alpha   90.00
_cell.angle_beta   90.00
_cell.angle_gamma   90.00
#
_symmetry.space_group_name_H-M   'P 1'
#
loop_
_entity.id
_entity.type
_entity.pdbx_description
1 polymer ?
#
loop_
_entity_poly.entity_id
_entity_poly.type
_entity_poly.pdbx_seq_one_letter_code
_entity_poly.pdbx_strand_id
1 'polypeptide(L)'
;MRMGLAKSMTCCSALAIAVFAGALAAQTRNPPLPNPPLPNAPLPNAPDTASIAGTVADTDQAAIPNAQVTLEVPASRIIVLTATTDSAGSFTLAPVAPGTYRLRIKAPGFTPWKIEDIHVRPAQAVTLVPVVLGVEAIAPVVDAITVEDLAEQQVTAEEHQRILGVLPNFYVSYVRNAQPLTRRQKFKLALVISRDPLTFATAGISAGIEQAQGDLAGYGPGPSGYAQRYAAAYGDHLSATFLGSAVFPSLLRQDPRYFYNGRGTVIHRALYAISTVVICKGDNGHWQPNYSNVLGNIGSGALSSLYYPNSAKHDLQTSVDNIFIGIGEGSFGTLFQEFLLRHVTHGVPKQP
;
A
#
# COMPACT_ATOMS: atom_id res chain seq x y z
N MET A 1 21.74 29.27 -48.86
CA MET A 1 23.17 29.44 -48.61
C MET A 1 23.47 28.97 -47.17
N ARG A 2 24.23 27.87 -47.05
CA ARG A 2 24.97 27.29 -45.90
C ARG A 2 24.31 27.30 -44.50
N MET A 3 23.85 26.14 -44.01
CA MET A 3 24.57 25.01 -43.38
C MET A 3 25.30 25.38 -42.09
N GLY A 4 24.86 24.71 -41.01
CA GLY A 4 25.51 24.66 -39.71
C GLY A 4 24.93 23.51 -38.86
N LEU A 5 25.52 22.32 -39.01
CA LEU A 5 25.32 21.14 -38.16
C LEU A 5 25.87 21.39 -36.75
N ALA A 6 25.18 20.95 -35.74
CA ALA A 6 25.76 20.68 -34.43
C ALA A 6 25.54 19.22 -34.05
N LYS A 7 26.62 18.55 -33.76
CA LYS A 7 26.81 17.14 -33.49
C LYS A 7 26.38 16.77 -32.06
N SER A 8 25.63 15.70 -31.96
CA SER A 8 25.41 14.90 -30.77
C SER A 8 26.67 14.08 -30.46
N MET A 9 27.13 14.10 -29.22
CA MET A 9 28.16 13.19 -28.72
C MET A 9 27.53 12.17 -27.79
N THR A 10 27.44 10.95 -28.29
CA THR A 10 27.11 9.74 -27.52
C THR A 10 28.41 9.17 -26.97
N CYS A 11 28.52 9.01 -25.66
CA CYS A 11 29.65 8.36 -25.01
C CYS A 11 29.26 6.93 -24.64
N CYS A 12 29.72 5.95 -25.43
CA CYS A 12 29.70 4.52 -25.09
C CYS A 12 31.03 4.15 -24.44
N SER A 13 30.98 3.69 -23.19
CA SER A 13 32.12 3.06 -22.53
C SER A 13 31.98 1.54 -22.65
N ALA A 14 32.85 0.96 -23.50
CA ALA A 14 33.05 -0.47 -23.61
C ALA A 14 34.10 -0.92 -22.58
N LEU A 15 33.73 -1.89 -21.73
CA LEU A 15 34.65 -2.55 -20.80
C LEU A 15 35.21 -3.79 -21.44
N ALA A 16 36.52 -3.78 -21.69
CA ALA A 16 37.28 -4.92 -22.22
C ALA A 16 37.69 -5.88 -21.11
N ILE A 17 37.33 -7.15 -21.24
CA ILE A 17 37.78 -8.25 -20.38
C ILE A 17 39.00 -8.87 -21.05
N ALA A 18 40.16 -8.76 -20.40
CA ALA A 18 41.39 -9.45 -20.79
C ALA A 18 41.46 -10.82 -20.11
N VAL A 19 41.47 -11.88 -20.89
CA VAL A 19 41.74 -13.26 -20.46
C VAL A 19 43.23 -13.49 -20.52
N PHE A 20 43.87 -13.72 -19.37
CA PHE A 20 45.28 -14.20 -19.31
C PHE A 20 45.26 -15.71 -19.07
N ALA A 21 45.63 -16.47 -20.09
CA ALA A 21 45.97 -17.88 -19.97
C ALA A 21 47.47 -18.01 -19.62
N GLY A 22 47.72 -18.43 -18.39
CA GLY A 22 49.05 -18.81 -17.93
C GLY A 22 49.12 -20.33 -17.73
N ALA A 23 49.82 -21.01 -18.65
CA ALA A 23 50.17 -22.41 -18.51
C ALA A 23 51.26 -22.55 -17.47
N LEU A 24 51.05 -23.30 -16.40
CA LEU A 24 52.09 -23.66 -15.43
C LEU A 24 52.36 -25.17 -15.53
N ALA A 25 53.61 -25.51 -15.88
CA ALA A 25 54.10 -26.88 -16.03
C ALA A 25 54.03 -27.65 -14.72
N ALA A 26 53.46 -28.85 -14.77
CA ALA A 26 53.46 -29.79 -13.66
C ALA A 26 54.87 -30.41 -13.49
N GLN A 27 55.51 -30.13 -12.38
CA GLN A 27 56.65 -30.91 -11.91
C GLN A 27 56.13 -32.02 -11.00
N THR A 28 56.23 -33.25 -11.51
CA THR A 28 55.98 -34.47 -10.73
C THR A 28 57.12 -34.67 -9.76
N ARG A 29 56.89 -34.41 -8.46
CA ARG A 29 57.74 -34.92 -7.38
C ARG A 29 57.11 -36.22 -6.88
N ASN A 30 57.90 -37.29 -6.99
CA ASN A 30 57.56 -38.56 -6.31
C ASN A 30 57.48 -38.36 -4.81
N PRO A 31 56.45 -38.88 -4.16
CA PRO A 31 56.38 -38.87 -2.72
C PRO A 31 57.42 -39.85 -2.11
N PRO A 32 58.06 -39.51 -0.97
CA PRO A 32 58.93 -40.44 -0.27
C PRO A 32 58.13 -41.61 0.29
N LEU A 33 58.73 -42.80 0.27
CA LEU A 33 58.20 -44.01 0.84
C LEU A 33 57.84 -43.83 2.34
N PRO A 34 56.70 -44.40 2.77
CA PRO A 34 56.32 -44.31 4.21
C PRO A 34 57.31 -45.07 5.04
N ASN A 35 57.80 -44.45 6.11
CA ASN A 35 58.61 -45.11 7.15
C ASN A 35 57.81 -46.25 7.78
N PRO A 36 58.45 -47.36 8.14
CA PRO A 36 57.79 -48.43 8.83
C PRO A 36 57.25 -47.96 10.17
N PRO A 37 56.09 -48.47 10.68
CA PRO A 37 55.47 -48.04 11.92
C PRO A 37 56.38 -48.34 13.07
N LEU A 38 56.63 -47.35 13.93
CA LEU A 38 57.28 -47.53 15.23
C LEU A 38 56.36 -48.39 16.13
N PRO A 39 56.86 -49.38 16.77
CA PRO A 39 56.05 -50.20 17.70
C PRO A 39 55.72 -49.38 18.97
N ASN A 40 54.48 -49.35 19.37
CA ASN A 40 53.95 -48.84 20.68
C ASN A 40 53.95 -47.31 20.87
N ALA A 41 53.32 -46.57 19.98
CA ALA A 41 52.68 -45.33 20.46
C ALA A 41 51.33 -45.73 21.09
N PRO A 42 50.96 -45.24 22.27
CA PRO A 42 49.60 -45.39 22.81
C PRO A 42 48.64 -44.79 21.83
N LEU A 43 47.59 -45.54 21.46
CA LEU A 43 46.48 -44.99 20.69
C LEU A 43 46.01 -43.71 21.40
N PRO A 44 45.85 -42.58 20.71
CA PRO A 44 45.24 -41.41 21.34
C PRO A 44 43.89 -41.85 21.89
N ASN A 45 43.68 -41.62 23.21
CA ASN A 45 42.38 -41.86 23.84
C ASN A 45 41.31 -41.30 22.95
N ALA A 46 40.35 -42.14 22.55
CA ALA A 46 39.17 -41.68 21.84
C ALA A 46 38.59 -40.48 22.65
N PRO A 47 38.28 -39.36 22.04
CA PRO A 47 37.77 -38.25 22.82
C PRO A 47 36.52 -38.73 23.56
N ASP A 48 36.47 -38.49 24.88
CA ASP A 48 35.35 -38.86 25.75
C ASP A 48 34.11 -38.14 25.25
N THR A 49 33.44 -38.75 24.29
CA THR A 49 32.24 -38.16 23.65
C THR A 49 31.03 -38.45 24.53
N ALA A 50 30.25 -37.42 24.74
CA ALA A 50 28.97 -37.48 25.46
C ALA A 50 27.79 -37.63 24.51
N SER A 51 26.64 -37.90 25.06
CA SER A 51 25.36 -37.90 24.32
C SER A 51 24.29 -37.16 25.11
N ILE A 52 23.35 -36.56 24.35
CA ILE A 52 22.14 -35.91 24.89
C ILE A 52 20.94 -36.61 24.28
N ALA A 53 20.06 -37.15 25.11
CA ALA A 53 18.84 -37.82 24.68
C ALA A 53 17.61 -37.22 25.39
N GLY A 54 16.46 -37.31 24.78
CA GLY A 54 15.21 -36.83 25.35
C GLY A 54 13.98 -37.22 24.50
N THR A 55 12.81 -36.85 24.99
CA THR A 55 11.55 -37.03 24.32
C THR A 55 10.80 -35.72 24.17
N VAL A 56 10.06 -35.57 23.10
CA VAL A 56 9.26 -34.35 22.79
C VAL A 56 7.80 -34.77 22.67
N ALA A 57 6.93 -34.14 23.42
CA ALA A 57 5.49 -34.38 23.42
C ALA A 57 4.72 -33.05 23.38
N ASP A 58 3.45 -33.13 23.09
CA ASP A 58 2.53 -31.98 23.22
C ASP A 58 1.92 -31.89 24.64
N THR A 59 1.02 -30.95 24.83
CA THR A 59 0.31 -30.73 26.09
C THR A 59 -0.59 -31.90 26.50
N ASP A 60 -1.01 -32.73 25.55
CA ASP A 60 -1.83 -33.93 25.76
C ASP A 60 -0.96 -35.20 25.90
N GLN A 61 0.37 -35.02 26.01
CA GLN A 61 1.38 -36.08 26.12
C GLN A 61 1.50 -36.97 24.85
N ALA A 62 0.96 -36.50 23.72
CA ALA A 62 1.18 -37.19 22.45
C ALA A 62 2.58 -36.90 21.91
N ALA A 63 3.27 -37.92 21.41
CA ALA A 63 4.61 -37.81 20.84
C ALA A 63 4.61 -36.90 19.61
N ILE A 64 5.59 -35.99 19.50
CA ILE A 64 5.76 -35.12 18.33
C ILE A 64 6.88 -35.69 17.46
N PRO A 65 6.58 -36.34 16.32
CA PRO A 65 7.57 -36.79 15.36
C PRO A 65 8.10 -35.64 14.50
N ASN A 66 9.29 -35.85 13.94
CA ASN A 66 9.95 -34.88 13.03
C ASN A 66 10.18 -33.47 13.62
N ALA A 67 10.20 -33.32 14.95
CA ALA A 67 10.63 -32.09 15.57
C ALA A 67 12.15 -31.93 15.38
N GLN A 68 12.56 -30.76 14.93
CA GLN A 68 13.98 -30.42 14.74
C GLN A 68 14.61 -30.04 16.06
N VAL A 69 15.62 -30.80 16.47
CA VAL A 69 16.40 -30.58 17.69
C VAL A 69 17.78 -30.07 17.30
N THR A 70 18.14 -28.89 17.76
CA THR A 70 19.38 -28.20 17.38
C THR A 70 20.20 -27.90 18.64
N LEU A 71 21.48 -28.29 18.65
CA LEU A 71 22.44 -27.99 19.68
C LEU A 71 23.36 -26.83 19.26
N GLU A 72 23.39 -25.77 20.01
CA GLU A 72 24.11 -24.53 19.67
C GLU A 72 25.11 -24.18 20.78
N VAL A 73 26.25 -23.52 20.43
CA VAL A 73 27.13 -22.87 21.41
C VAL A 73 26.51 -21.51 21.80
N PRO A 74 26.24 -21.24 23.10
CA PRO A 74 25.52 -20.05 23.54
C PRO A 74 26.14 -18.73 23.05
N ALA A 75 27.48 -18.60 23.12
CA ALA A 75 28.21 -17.37 22.82
C ALA A 75 28.23 -17.02 21.31
N SER A 76 28.37 -18.02 20.45
CA SER A 76 28.53 -17.83 19.00
C SER A 76 27.29 -18.16 18.17
N ARG A 77 26.29 -18.77 18.78
CA ARG A 77 25.08 -19.33 18.10
C ARG A 77 25.41 -20.30 16.94
N ILE A 78 26.59 -20.89 16.99
CA ILE A 78 27.01 -21.90 16.00
C ILE A 78 26.30 -23.20 16.33
N ILE A 79 25.64 -23.77 15.32
CA ILE A 79 24.99 -25.09 15.39
C ILE A 79 26.09 -26.14 15.39
N VAL A 80 26.12 -26.96 16.43
CA VAL A 80 27.10 -28.05 16.58
C VAL A 80 26.53 -29.36 16.07
N LEU A 81 25.28 -29.66 16.40
CA LEU A 81 24.57 -30.86 15.97
C LEU A 81 23.08 -30.59 15.75
N THR A 82 22.48 -31.34 14.85
CA THR A 82 21.04 -31.34 14.64
C THR A 82 20.55 -32.78 14.55
N ALA A 83 19.41 -33.06 15.18
CA ALA A 83 18.69 -34.33 15.09
C ALA A 83 17.20 -34.05 14.86
N THR A 84 16.45 -35.08 14.46
CA THR A 84 14.99 -35.06 14.37
C THR A 84 14.41 -36.13 15.30
N THR A 85 13.24 -35.84 15.87
CA THR A 85 12.53 -36.82 16.68
C THR A 85 11.94 -37.96 15.81
N ASP A 86 11.96 -39.15 16.34
CA ASP A 86 11.35 -40.33 15.73
C ASP A 86 9.81 -40.38 15.94
N SER A 87 9.17 -41.48 15.55
CA SER A 87 7.72 -41.70 15.72
C SER A 87 7.26 -41.69 17.18
N ALA A 88 8.16 -42.00 18.12
CA ALA A 88 7.90 -41.96 19.56
C ALA A 88 8.26 -40.59 20.19
N GLY A 89 8.60 -39.58 19.36
CA GLY A 89 9.05 -38.29 19.83
C GLY A 89 10.46 -38.27 20.45
N SER A 90 11.21 -39.39 20.32
CA SER A 90 12.54 -39.52 20.92
C SER A 90 13.63 -38.97 20.01
N PHE A 91 14.67 -38.35 20.61
CA PHE A 91 15.85 -37.90 19.89
C PHE A 91 17.14 -38.22 20.63
N THR A 92 18.22 -38.35 19.89
CA THR A 92 19.57 -38.51 20.43
C THR A 92 20.56 -37.66 19.64
N LEU A 93 21.32 -36.85 20.33
CA LEU A 93 22.46 -36.08 19.82
C LEU A 93 23.75 -36.73 20.29
N ALA A 94 24.51 -37.31 19.38
CA ALA A 94 25.81 -37.92 19.63
C ALA A 94 26.63 -37.90 18.32
N PRO A 95 27.98 -37.77 18.42
CA PRO A 95 28.80 -37.49 19.60
C PRO A 95 28.79 -35.98 19.97
N VAL A 96 28.76 -35.65 21.25
CA VAL A 96 28.81 -34.29 21.76
C VAL A 96 30.14 -34.09 22.51
N ALA A 97 30.90 -33.05 22.22
CA ALA A 97 32.10 -32.70 22.96
C ALA A 97 31.74 -32.12 24.36
N PRO A 98 32.61 -32.26 25.37
CA PRO A 98 32.39 -31.60 26.68
C PRO A 98 32.29 -30.08 26.51
N GLY A 99 31.32 -29.43 27.18
CA GLY A 99 31.10 -28.00 27.04
C GLY A 99 29.75 -27.54 27.57
N THR A 100 29.46 -26.26 27.38
CA THR A 100 28.16 -25.65 27.68
C THR A 100 27.43 -25.37 26.38
N TYR A 101 26.17 -25.82 26.29
CA TYR A 101 25.36 -25.75 25.09
C TYR A 101 23.97 -25.20 25.35
N ARG A 102 23.35 -24.70 24.30
CA ARG A 102 21.92 -24.38 24.22
C ARG A 102 21.25 -25.40 23.33
N LEU A 103 20.13 -25.94 23.76
CA LEU A 103 19.29 -26.82 22.98
C LEU A 103 18.04 -26.06 22.54
N ARG A 104 17.69 -26.16 21.26
CA ARG A 104 16.47 -25.61 20.70
C ARG A 104 15.68 -26.72 20.01
N ILE A 105 14.37 -26.74 20.25
CA ILE A 105 13.45 -27.69 19.63
C ILE A 105 12.38 -26.89 18.90
N LYS A 106 12.15 -27.24 17.63
CA LYS A 106 11.12 -26.66 16.78
C LYS A 106 10.31 -27.74 16.10
N ALA A 107 9.00 -27.60 16.10
CA ALA A 107 8.09 -28.44 15.32
C ALA A 107 7.04 -27.54 14.64
N PRO A 108 6.59 -27.87 13.42
CA PRO A 108 5.54 -27.09 12.73
C PRO A 108 4.26 -27.05 13.58
N GLY A 109 3.69 -25.86 13.77
CA GLY A 109 2.46 -25.67 14.57
C GLY A 109 2.67 -25.64 16.10
N PHE A 110 3.91 -25.69 16.57
CA PHE A 110 4.25 -25.62 17.98
C PHE A 110 5.17 -24.46 18.31
N THR A 111 5.01 -23.89 19.50
CA THR A 111 5.89 -22.85 20.03
C THR A 111 7.31 -23.37 20.18
N PRO A 112 8.34 -22.74 19.62
CA PRO A 112 9.73 -23.16 19.79
C PRO A 112 10.12 -23.20 21.25
N TRP A 113 10.73 -24.32 21.68
CA TRP A 113 11.22 -24.49 23.02
C TRP A 113 12.74 -24.38 23.05
N LYS A 114 13.29 -23.86 24.14
CA LYS A 114 14.74 -23.73 24.33
C LYS A 114 15.11 -23.96 25.78
N ILE A 115 16.26 -24.54 25.98
CA ILE A 115 16.97 -24.58 27.27
C ILE A 115 18.36 -23.98 27.08
N GLU A 116 18.75 -23.13 27.99
CA GLU A 116 20.05 -22.48 28.01
C GLU A 116 20.97 -23.25 29.02
N ASP A 117 22.28 -23.22 28.77
CA ASP A 117 23.29 -23.69 29.70
C ASP A 117 23.22 -25.17 30.09
N ILE A 118 23.13 -26.08 29.09
CA ILE A 118 23.32 -27.51 29.29
C ILE A 118 24.83 -27.77 29.44
N HIS A 119 25.25 -28.16 30.63
CA HIS A 119 26.65 -28.54 30.91
C HIS A 119 26.86 -30.02 30.62
N VAL A 120 27.66 -30.32 29.61
CA VAL A 120 28.00 -31.68 29.19
C VAL A 120 29.44 -32.00 29.66
N ARG A 121 29.59 -33.05 30.49
CA ARG A 121 30.88 -33.54 30.94
C ARG A 121 31.41 -34.65 30.01
N PRO A 122 32.74 -34.93 30.04
CA PRO A 122 33.31 -36.03 29.30
C PRO A 122 32.59 -37.37 29.57
N ALA A 123 32.34 -38.16 28.52
CA ALA A 123 31.68 -39.48 28.57
C ALA A 123 30.30 -39.51 29.27
N GLN A 124 29.61 -38.37 29.39
CA GLN A 124 28.34 -38.26 30.07
C GLN A 124 27.17 -38.53 29.11
N ALA A 125 26.26 -39.43 29.51
CA ALA A 125 24.94 -39.56 28.91
C ALA A 125 23.96 -38.62 29.64
N VAL A 126 23.55 -37.51 28.99
CA VAL A 126 22.58 -36.56 29.53
C VAL A 126 21.18 -36.94 29.01
N THR A 127 20.27 -37.31 29.91
CA THR A 127 18.87 -37.56 29.58
C THR A 127 18.05 -36.37 30.06
N LEU A 128 17.37 -35.71 29.12
CA LEU A 128 16.46 -34.59 29.41
C LEU A 128 15.10 -35.12 29.90
N VAL A 129 14.50 -34.36 30.80
CA VAL A 129 13.09 -34.54 31.17
C VAL A 129 12.24 -34.38 29.90
N PRO A 130 11.11 -35.12 29.73
CA PRO A 130 10.24 -34.93 28.56
C PRO A 130 9.92 -33.47 28.32
N VAL A 131 10.23 -33.01 27.09
CA VAL A 131 9.97 -31.64 26.67
C VAL A 131 8.56 -31.53 26.14
N VAL A 132 7.75 -30.67 26.76
CA VAL A 132 6.38 -30.42 26.33
C VAL A 132 6.35 -29.16 25.48
N LEU A 133 5.93 -29.27 24.22
CA LEU A 133 5.72 -28.12 23.34
C LEU A 133 4.26 -27.67 23.41
N GLY A 134 4.05 -26.39 23.63
CA GLY A 134 2.73 -25.75 23.47
C GLY A 134 2.39 -25.58 21.99
N VAL A 135 1.12 -25.74 21.65
CA VAL A 135 0.62 -25.39 20.30
C VAL A 135 0.93 -23.91 20.07
N GLU A 136 1.51 -23.58 18.92
CA GLU A 136 1.69 -22.20 18.52
C GLU A 136 0.29 -21.61 18.31
N ALA A 137 -0.17 -20.80 19.27
CA ALA A 137 -1.34 -19.99 19.06
C ALA A 137 -0.99 -19.06 17.88
N ILE A 138 -1.53 -19.35 16.70
CA ILE A 138 -1.63 -18.37 15.62
C ILE A 138 -2.59 -17.31 16.19
N ALA A 139 -2.05 -16.40 17.00
CA ALA A 139 -2.71 -15.13 17.15
C ALA A 139 -2.77 -14.57 15.72
N PRO A 140 -3.95 -14.37 15.14
CA PRO A 140 -3.99 -13.61 13.91
C PRO A 140 -3.23 -12.34 14.27
N VAL A 141 -2.17 -12.03 13.55
CA VAL A 141 -1.60 -10.69 13.55
C VAL A 141 -2.71 -9.87 12.94
N VAL A 142 -3.66 -9.45 13.79
CA VAL A 142 -4.49 -8.32 13.50
C VAL A 142 -3.50 -7.17 13.60
N ASP A 143 -2.84 -6.85 12.48
CA ASP A 143 -2.30 -5.54 12.33
C ASP A 143 -3.47 -4.62 12.62
N ALA A 144 -3.44 -4.03 13.80
CA ALA A 144 -4.42 -3.03 14.18
C ALA A 144 -4.16 -1.83 13.28
N ILE A 145 -4.70 -1.93 12.04
CA ILE A 145 -4.70 -0.83 11.09
C ILE A 145 -5.43 0.29 11.81
N THR A 146 -4.72 1.38 12.06
CA THR A 146 -5.35 2.55 12.69
C THR A 146 -6.48 3.05 11.78
N VAL A 147 -7.46 3.73 12.37
CA VAL A 147 -8.55 4.36 11.58
C VAL A 147 -7.98 5.31 10.52
N GLU A 148 -6.86 5.97 10.84
CA GLU A 148 -6.15 6.85 9.93
C GLU A 148 -5.49 6.10 8.78
N ASP A 149 -4.84 4.97 9.04
CA ASP A 149 -4.23 4.13 7.99
C ASP A 149 -5.30 3.53 7.08
N LEU A 150 -6.44 3.12 7.63
CA LEU A 150 -7.57 2.63 6.84
C LEU A 150 -8.14 3.73 5.94
N ALA A 151 -8.27 4.95 6.47
CA ALA A 151 -8.71 6.11 5.70
C ALA A 151 -7.70 6.45 4.57
N GLU A 152 -6.39 6.38 4.84
CA GLU A 152 -5.36 6.62 3.83
C GLU A 152 -5.37 5.56 2.72
N GLN A 153 -5.56 4.29 3.06
CA GLN A 153 -5.72 3.21 2.06
C GLN A 153 -6.96 3.45 1.19
N GLN A 154 -8.09 3.88 1.77
CA GLN A 154 -9.31 4.20 1.04
C GLN A 154 -9.10 5.38 0.10
N VAL A 155 -8.48 6.45 0.56
CA VAL A 155 -8.15 7.62 -0.27
C VAL A 155 -7.20 7.25 -1.41
N THR A 156 -6.18 6.44 -1.13
CA THR A 156 -5.26 5.97 -2.17
C THR A 156 -6.00 5.14 -3.23
N ALA A 157 -6.96 4.30 -2.82
CA ALA A 157 -7.79 3.56 -3.77
C ALA A 157 -8.69 4.51 -4.60
N GLU A 158 -9.28 5.52 -3.96
CA GLU A 158 -10.13 6.52 -4.62
C GLU A 158 -9.35 7.38 -5.63
N GLU A 159 -8.10 7.76 -5.33
CA GLU A 159 -7.20 8.50 -6.24
C GLU A 159 -6.87 7.74 -7.54
N HIS A 160 -7.02 6.42 -7.55
CA HIS A 160 -6.79 5.58 -8.73
C HIS A 160 -8.08 5.22 -9.48
N GLN A 161 -9.24 5.67 -9.01
CA GLN A 161 -10.51 5.38 -9.68
C GLN A 161 -10.66 6.23 -10.95
N ARG A 162 -10.84 5.54 -12.08
CA ARG A 162 -11.04 6.20 -13.37
C ARG A 162 -12.16 5.53 -14.16
N ILE A 163 -13.10 6.33 -14.62
CA ILE A 163 -14.17 5.91 -15.53
C ILE A 163 -13.52 5.64 -16.89
N LEU A 164 -13.77 4.45 -17.45
CA LEU A 164 -13.16 3.97 -18.70
C LEU A 164 -11.62 4.08 -18.71
N GLY A 165 -10.99 4.09 -17.53
CA GLY A 165 -9.54 4.22 -17.38
C GLY A 165 -8.98 5.63 -17.62
N VAL A 166 -9.81 6.62 -17.94
CA VAL A 166 -9.39 7.99 -18.31
C VAL A 166 -9.94 9.05 -17.36
N LEU A 167 -11.27 9.14 -17.20
CA LEU A 167 -11.93 10.20 -16.44
C LEU A 167 -11.77 9.99 -14.94
N PRO A 168 -11.28 10.99 -14.16
CA PRO A 168 -11.11 10.86 -12.72
C PRO A 168 -12.47 10.69 -12.01
N ASN A 169 -12.52 9.76 -11.04
CA ASN A 169 -13.71 9.48 -10.23
C ASN A 169 -13.35 9.46 -8.72
N PHE A 170 -12.61 10.47 -8.27
CA PHE A 170 -11.95 10.49 -6.98
C PHE A 170 -12.87 10.80 -5.80
N TYR A 171 -14.00 11.46 -6.04
CA TYR A 171 -14.98 11.83 -5.01
C TYR A 171 -16.12 10.83 -4.88
N VAL A 172 -15.86 9.56 -5.18
CA VAL A 172 -16.85 8.48 -5.01
C VAL A 172 -16.28 7.38 -4.16
N SER A 173 -16.93 7.09 -3.04
CA SER A 173 -16.59 5.95 -2.20
C SER A 173 -17.52 4.78 -2.50
N TYR A 174 -16.93 3.67 -2.93
CA TYR A 174 -17.61 2.38 -3.09
C TYR A 174 -17.53 1.52 -1.84
N VAL A 175 -16.84 2.00 -0.80
CA VAL A 175 -16.77 1.35 0.52
C VAL A 175 -17.93 1.84 1.37
N ARG A 176 -18.80 0.92 1.82
CA ARG A 176 -20.03 1.28 2.53
C ARG A 176 -19.81 2.05 3.83
N ASN A 177 -18.87 1.58 4.63
CA ASN A 177 -18.49 2.19 5.91
C ASN A 177 -17.13 2.87 5.80
N ALA A 178 -16.96 3.64 4.70
CA ALA A 178 -15.73 4.38 4.51
C ALA A 178 -15.51 5.33 5.69
N GLN A 179 -14.26 5.38 6.14
CA GLN A 179 -13.86 6.30 7.20
C GLN A 179 -13.97 7.75 6.69
N PRO A 180 -14.39 8.68 7.55
CA PRO A 180 -14.44 10.10 7.20
C PRO A 180 -13.07 10.60 6.79
N LEU A 181 -13.04 11.50 5.79
CA LEU A 181 -11.80 12.11 5.35
C LEU A 181 -11.28 13.11 6.38
N THR A 182 -10.00 13.02 6.71
CA THR A 182 -9.30 14.07 7.45
C THR A 182 -9.20 15.34 6.61
N ARG A 183 -9.02 16.50 7.25
CA ARG A 183 -8.81 17.76 6.54
C ARG A 183 -7.69 17.67 5.50
N ARG A 184 -6.56 17.04 5.88
CA ARG A 184 -5.42 16.85 4.97
C ARG A 184 -5.81 16.04 3.73
N GLN A 185 -6.60 14.99 3.89
CA GLN A 185 -7.06 14.15 2.79
C GLN A 185 -8.04 14.87 1.87
N LYS A 186 -8.96 15.71 2.41
CA LYS A 186 -9.84 16.57 1.60
C LYS A 186 -9.03 17.51 0.70
N PHE A 187 -8.00 18.16 1.24
CA PHE A 187 -7.10 18.99 0.45
C PHE A 187 -6.25 18.19 -0.54
N LYS A 188 -5.79 17.00 -0.17
CA LYS A 188 -5.02 16.10 -1.06
C LYS A 188 -5.86 15.73 -2.29
N LEU A 189 -7.10 15.27 -2.09
CA LEU A 189 -8.00 14.93 -3.20
C LEU A 189 -8.30 16.13 -4.11
N ALA A 190 -8.56 17.30 -3.54
CA ALA A 190 -8.76 18.54 -4.30
C ALA A 190 -7.52 18.89 -5.14
N LEU A 191 -6.32 18.70 -4.60
CA LEU A 191 -5.08 18.95 -5.31
C LEU A 191 -4.84 17.92 -6.43
N VAL A 192 -5.13 16.64 -6.18
CA VAL A 192 -4.96 15.56 -7.17
C VAL A 192 -5.87 15.81 -8.38
N ILE A 193 -7.16 16.09 -8.18
CA ILE A 193 -8.09 16.34 -9.30
C ILE A 193 -7.75 17.65 -10.03
N SER A 194 -7.31 18.68 -9.33
CA SER A 194 -6.92 19.94 -9.94
C SER A 194 -5.70 19.82 -10.85
N ARG A 195 -4.82 18.86 -10.58
CA ARG A 195 -3.63 18.57 -11.39
C ARG A 195 -3.84 17.46 -12.43
N ASP A 196 -5.04 16.90 -12.50
CA ASP A 196 -5.33 15.85 -13.47
C ASP A 196 -5.25 16.40 -14.89
N PRO A 197 -4.57 15.72 -15.83
CA PRO A 197 -4.47 16.16 -17.23
C PRO A 197 -5.82 16.43 -17.89
N LEU A 198 -6.85 15.68 -17.46
CA LEU A 198 -8.19 15.86 -18.01
C LEU A 198 -8.84 17.18 -17.57
N THR A 199 -8.55 17.65 -16.34
CA THR A 199 -9.00 18.95 -15.87
C THR A 199 -8.47 20.08 -16.76
N PHE A 200 -7.22 20.01 -17.17
CA PHE A 200 -6.64 20.96 -18.14
C PHE A 200 -7.31 20.83 -19.52
N ALA A 201 -7.55 19.61 -19.98
CA ALA A 201 -8.20 19.37 -21.27
C ALA A 201 -9.65 19.89 -21.29
N THR A 202 -10.42 19.65 -20.22
CA THR A 202 -11.81 20.14 -20.12
C THR A 202 -11.86 21.66 -20.08
N ALA A 203 -10.98 22.32 -19.32
CA ALA A 203 -10.88 23.78 -19.34
C ALA A 203 -10.57 24.32 -20.75
N GLY A 204 -9.68 23.63 -21.49
CA GLY A 204 -9.38 24.00 -22.89
C GLY A 204 -10.57 23.79 -23.83
N ILE A 205 -11.32 22.72 -23.68
CA ILE A 205 -12.53 22.47 -24.47
C ILE A 205 -13.58 23.52 -24.16
N SER A 206 -13.86 23.83 -22.89
CA SER A 206 -14.81 24.87 -22.49
C SER A 206 -14.44 26.22 -23.09
N ALA A 207 -13.17 26.63 -22.95
CA ALA A 207 -12.67 27.88 -23.54
C ALA A 207 -12.79 27.90 -25.05
N GLY A 208 -12.60 26.78 -25.75
CA GLY A 208 -12.79 26.64 -27.19
C GLY A 208 -14.24 26.79 -27.60
N ILE A 209 -15.18 26.21 -26.88
CA ILE A 209 -16.62 26.31 -27.11
C ILE A 209 -17.06 27.77 -26.91
N GLU A 210 -16.70 28.40 -25.78
CA GLU A 210 -17.01 29.80 -25.49
C GLU A 210 -16.43 30.76 -26.54
N GLN A 211 -15.22 30.47 -27.01
CA GLN A 211 -14.60 31.22 -28.10
C GLN A 211 -15.37 31.09 -29.41
N ALA A 212 -15.81 29.87 -29.76
CA ALA A 212 -16.56 29.60 -31.00
C ALA A 212 -17.99 30.19 -30.98
N GLN A 213 -18.61 30.23 -29.81
CA GLN A 213 -19.93 30.83 -29.59
C GLN A 213 -19.89 32.37 -29.47
N GLY A 214 -18.71 32.94 -29.30
CA GLY A 214 -18.56 34.36 -29.05
C GLY A 214 -18.94 34.80 -27.62
N ASP A 215 -19.07 33.84 -26.72
CA ASP A 215 -19.37 34.10 -25.32
C ASP A 215 -18.21 34.87 -24.66
N LEU A 216 -18.53 35.59 -23.58
CA LEU A 216 -17.56 36.39 -22.85
C LEU A 216 -16.83 37.39 -23.77
N ALA A 217 -17.62 38.16 -24.56
CA ALA A 217 -17.11 39.08 -25.55
C ALA A 217 -16.06 40.05 -25.01
N GLY A 218 -16.08 40.35 -23.69
CA GLY A 218 -15.09 41.19 -23.01
C GLY A 218 -13.66 40.65 -23.02
N TYR A 219 -13.45 39.34 -23.24
CA TYR A 219 -12.13 38.78 -23.43
C TYR A 219 -11.57 38.95 -24.86
N GLY A 220 -12.42 39.32 -25.80
CA GLY A 220 -12.05 39.51 -27.21
C GLY A 220 -11.81 38.21 -27.98
N PRO A 221 -11.54 38.35 -29.31
CA PRO A 221 -11.26 37.25 -30.19
C PRO A 221 -9.77 36.83 -30.19
N GLY A 222 -9.45 35.72 -30.85
CA GLY A 222 -8.10 35.29 -31.15
C GLY A 222 -7.40 34.60 -29.95
N PRO A 223 -6.08 34.35 -30.05
CA PRO A 223 -5.34 33.56 -29.07
C PRO A 223 -5.34 34.16 -27.64
N SER A 224 -5.33 35.48 -27.52
CA SER A 224 -5.39 36.18 -26.21
C SER A 224 -6.75 35.97 -25.55
N GLY A 225 -7.87 36.09 -26.31
CA GLY A 225 -9.20 35.84 -25.79
C GLY A 225 -9.41 34.39 -25.39
N TYR A 226 -8.86 33.44 -26.16
CA TYR A 226 -8.86 32.02 -25.80
C TYR A 226 -8.09 31.78 -24.49
N ALA A 227 -6.88 32.35 -24.34
CA ALA A 227 -6.07 32.18 -23.13
C ALA A 227 -6.77 32.71 -21.87
N GLN A 228 -7.51 33.83 -22.00
CA GLN A 228 -8.29 34.40 -20.90
C GLN A 228 -9.48 33.51 -20.52
N ARG A 229 -10.23 32.98 -21.50
CA ARG A 229 -11.30 31.99 -21.25
C ARG A 229 -10.76 30.72 -20.63
N TYR A 230 -9.62 30.22 -21.12
CA TYR A 230 -8.97 29.06 -20.55
C TYR A 230 -8.59 29.28 -19.08
N ALA A 231 -7.96 30.41 -18.77
CA ALA A 231 -7.58 30.75 -17.39
C ALA A 231 -8.81 30.93 -16.49
N ALA A 232 -9.92 31.50 -17.01
CA ALA A 232 -11.17 31.64 -16.27
C ALA A 232 -11.81 30.27 -16.01
N ALA A 233 -11.97 29.42 -17.02
CA ALA A 233 -12.53 28.08 -16.87
C ALA A 233 -11.71 27.20 -15.91
N TYR A 234 -10.38 27.28 -15.98
CA TYR A 234 -9.54 26.56 -15.04
C TYR A 234 -9.61 27.16 -13.62
N GLY A 235 -9.70 28.49 -13.50
CA GLY A 235 -9.89 29.19 -12.22
C GLY A 235 -11.22 28.82 -11.56
N ASP A 236 -12.30 28.70 -12.31
CA ASP A 236 -13.61 28.22 -11.85
C ASP A 236 -13.52 26.79 -11.33
N HIS A 237 -12.87 25.91 -12.09
CA HIS A 237 -12.67 24.54 -11.63
C HIS A 237 -11.89 24.48 -10.32
N LEU A 238 -10.79 25.24 -10.20
CA LEU A 238 -9.99 25.31 -8.96
C LEU A 238 -10.81 25.82 -7.79
N SER A 239 -11.49 26.97 -7.96
CA SER A 239 -12.26 27.59 -6.88
C SER A 239 -13.41 26.70 -6.42
N ALA A 240 -14.17 26.10 -7.36
CA ALA A 240 -15.24 25.17 -7.04
C ALA A 240 -14.72 23.92 -6.31
N THR A 241 -13.64 23.32 -6.81
CA THR A 241 -13.04 22.12 -6.22
C THR A 241 -12.51 22.42 -4.81
N PHE A 242 -11.70 23.46 -4.63
CA PHE A 242 -11.12 23.74 -3.32
C PHE A 242 -12.17 24.23 -2.32
N LEU A 243 -13.08 25.11 -2.71
CA LEU A 243 -14.12 25.60 -1.79
C LEU A 243 -15.15 24.52 -1.48
N GLY A 244 -15.66 23.84 -2.50
CA GLY A 244 -16.74 22.84 -2.36
C GLY A 244 -16.29 21.50 -1.80
N SER A 245 -15.05 21.09 -2.02
CA SER A 245 -14.57 19.75 -1.64
C SER A 245 -13.47 19.74 -0.57
N ALA A 246 -12.82 20.87 -0.26
CA ALA A 246 -11.76 20.93 0.75
C ALA A 246 -12.05 21.95 1.86
N VAL A 247 -12.19 23.24 1.53
CA VAL A 247 -12.28 24.32 2.52
C VAL A 247 -13.56 24.20 3.35
N PHE A 248 -14.73 24.34 2.71
CA PHE A 248 -16.00 24.27 3.44
C PHE A 248 -16.27 22.90 4.06
N PRO A 249 -16.01 21.76 3.41
CA PRO A 249 -16.11 20.46 4.05
C PRO A 249 -15.20 20.31 5.28
N SER A 250 -14.02 20.93 5.27
CA SER A 250 -13.11 20.89 6.43
C SER A 250 -13.58 21.79 7.59
N LEU A 251 -14.17 22.95 7.27
CA LEU A 251 -14.71 23.87 8.27
C LEU A 251 -16.01 23.34 8.90
N LEU A 252 -16.90 22.79 8.06
CA LEU A 252 -18.23 22.32 8.47
C LEU A 252 -18.24 20.86 8.90
N ARG A 253 -17.07 20.19 8.88
CA ARG A 253 -16.93 18.76 9.21
C ARG A 253 -17.86 17.88 8.38
N GLN A 254 -17.85 18.10 7.06
CA GLN A 254 -18.64 17.37 6.07
C GLN A 254 -17.72 16.55 5.17
N ASP A 255 -18.19 15.38 4.75
CA ASP A 255 -17.45 14.55 3.78
C ASP A 255 -17.93 14.89 2.36
N PRO A 256 -17.06 15.34 1.46
CA PRO A 256 -17.44 15.78 0.12
C PRO A 256 -17.73 14.63 -0.86
N ARG A 257 -17.54 13.37 -0.43
CA ARG A 257 -17.69 12.20 -1.31
C ARG A 257 -19.14 11.78 -1.48
N TYR A 258 -19.45 11.28 -2.67
CA TYR A 258 -20.64 10.48 -2.90
C TYR A 258 -20.42 9.05 -2.41
N PHE A 259 -21.33 8.53 -1.60
CA PHE A 259 -21.27 7.16 -1.09
C PHE A 259 -22.22 6.27 -1.91
N TYR A 260 -21.63 5.36 -2.70
CA TYR A 260 -22.40 4.45 -3.54
C TYR A 260 -23.29 3.52 -2.69
N ASN A 261 -24.59 3.49 -2.95
CA ASN A 261 -25.53 2.67 -2.21
C ASN A 261 -25.62 1.24 -2.76
N GLY A 262 -25.89 1.08 -4.03
CA GLY A 262 -25.93 -0.19 -4.76
C GLY A 262 -26.98 -1.21 -4.29
N ARG A 263 -27.84 -0.89 -3.35
CA ARG A 263 -28.84 -1.80 -2.74
C ARG A 263 -30.25 -1.21 -2.74
N GLY A 264 -31.24 -2.11 -2.76
CA GLY A 264 -32.65 -1.73 -2.75
C GLY A 264 -33.24 -1.64 -4.16
N THR A 265 -34.48 -1.17 -4.21
CA THR A 265 -35.19 -0.99 -5.47
C THR A 265 -34.60 0.17 -6.28
N VAL A 266 -34.84 0.17 -7.59
CA VAL A 266 -34.36 1.26 -8.49
C VAL A 266 -34.85 2.63 -8.00
N ILE A 267 -36.10 2.71 -7.56
CA ILE A 267 -36.68 3.97 -7.06
C ILE A 267 -35.96 4.42 -5.78
N HIS A 268 -35.73 3.51 -4.83
CA HIS A 268 -35.01 3.84 -3.59
C HIS A 268 -33.59 4.34 -3.87
N ARG A 269 -32.88 3.69 -4.79
CA ARG A 269 -31.54 4.10 -5.19
C ARG A 269 -31.53 5.45 -5.90
N ALA A 270 -32.51 5.71 -6.77
CA ALA A 270 -32.65 6.98 -7.46
C ALA A 270 -32.94 8.13 -6.48
N LEU A 271 -33.87 7.94 -5.54
CA LEU A 271 -34.19 8.93 -4.52
C LEU A 271 -32.98 9.18 -3.60
N TYR A 272 -32.26 8.13 -3.23
CA TYR A 272 -31.02 8.25 -2.48
C TYR A 272 -29.99 9.11 -3.25
N ALA A 273 -29.70 8.77 -4.50
CA ALA A 273 -28.74 9.49 -5.33
C ALA A 273 -29.10 10.99 -5.46
N ILE A 274 -30.34 11.31 -5.73
CA ILE A 274 -30.82 12.70 -5.82
C ILE A 274 -30.69 13.40 -4.46
N SER A 275 -31.05 12.75 -3.38
CA SER A 275 -30.99 13.35 -2.03
C SER A 275 -29.57 13.73 -1.62
N THR A 276 -28.55 13.02 -2.09
CA THR A 276 -27.12 13.29 -1.73
C THR A 276 -26.59 14.62 -2.28
N VAL A 277 -27.30 15.26 -3.20
CA VAL A 277 -26.95 16.62 -3.65
C VAL A 277 -27.22 17.65 -2.54
N VAL A 278 -28.33 17.46 -1.82
CA VAL A 278 -28.78 18.39 -0.75
C VAL A 278 -28.44 17.93 0.66
N ILE A 279 -28.11 16.63 0.85
CA ILE A 279 -27.62 16.08 2.11
C ILE A 279 -26.29 15.36 1.90
N CYS A 280 -25.41 15.39 2.89
CA CYS A 280 -24.14 14.70 2.87
C CYS A 280 -23.83 14.04 4.20
N LYS A 281 -22.83 13.17 4.26
CA LYS A 281 -22.32 12.64 5.52
C LYS A 281 -21.43 13.68 6.20
N GLY A 282 -21.57 13.80 7.52
CA GLY A 282 -20.59 14.48 8.35
C GLY A 282 -19.40 13.61 8.69
N ASP A 283 -18.33 14.22 9.18
CA ASP A 283 -17.14 13.49 9.69
C ASP A 283 -17.48 12.62 10.92
N ASN A 284 -18.67 12.81 11.51
CA ASN A 284 -19.25 11.97 12.56
C ASN A 284 -20.09 10.79 12.03
N GLY A 285 -20.15 10.61 10.70
CA GLY A 285 -20.93 9.57 10.04
C GLY A 285 -22.43 9.83 9.92
N HIS A 286 -22.97 10.91 10.52
CA HIS A 286 -24.39 11.25 10.45
C HIS A 286 -24.73 12.07 9.20
N TRP A 287 -25.95 11.89 8.68
CA TRP A 287 -26.45 12.67 7.57
C TRP A 287 -26.84 14.09 8.03
N GLN A 288 -26.50 15.08 7.22
CA GLN A 288 -26.76 16.50 7.47
C GLN A 288 -26.95 17.27 6.16
N PRO A 289 -27.56 18.47 6.18
CA PRO A 289 -27.65 19.30 4.96
C PRO A 289 -26.28 19.62 4.40
N ASN A 290 -26.15 19.60 3.08
CA ASN A 290 -24.89 19.79 2.37
C ASN A 290 -24.52 21.29 2.25
N TYR A 291 -24.24 21.91 3.39
CA TYR A 291 -23.86 23.34 3.44
C TYR A 291 -22.57 23.63 2.67
N SER A 292 -21.64 22.67 2.66
CA SER A 292 -20.36 22.86 1.97
C SER A 292 -20.54 22.99 0.46
N ASN A 293 -21.46 22.26 -0.13
CA ASN A 293 -21.77 22.39 -1.56
C ASN A 293 -22.37 23.76 -1.89
N VAL A 294 -23.36 24.18 -1.12
CA VAL A 294 -24.01 25.49 -1.31
C VAL A 294 -23.01 26.64 -1.15
N LEU A 295 -22.26 26.65 -0.04
CA LEU A 295 -21.26 27.70 0.22
C LEU A 295 -20.08 27.63 -0.76
N GLY A 296 -19.71 26.42 -1.21
CA GLY A 296 -18.71 26.23 -2.24
C GLY A 296 -19.09 26.88 -3.55
N ASN A 297 -20.32 26.66 -4.01
CA ASN A 297 -20.86 27.27 -5.24
C ASN A 297 -20.98 28.80 -5.12
N ILE A 298 -21.52 29.31 -4.02
CA ILE A 298 -21.61 30.75 -3.78
C ILE A 298 -20.19 31.37 -3.74
N GLY A 299 -19.27 30.78 -3.01
CA GLY A 299 -17.89 31.26 -2.90
C GLY A 299 -17.13 31.21 -4.21
N SER A 300 -17.30 30.15 -4.98
CA SER A 300 -16.70 30.03 -6.32
C SER A 300 -17.26 31.10 -7.27
N GLY A 301 -18.58 31.26 -7.32
CA GLY A 301 -19.20 32.32 -8.12
C GLY A 301 -18.76 33.72 -7.74
N ALA A 302 -18.58 33.97 -6.43
CA ALA A 302 -18.04 35.27 -5.96
C ALA A 302 -16.60 35.49 -6.42
N LEU A 303 -15.75 34.43 -6.38
CA LEU A 303 -14.37 34.51 -6.90
C LEU A 303 -14.35 34.71 -8.41
N SER A 304 -15.21 34.00 -9.16
CA SER A 304 -15.34 34.15 -10.62
C SER A 304 -15.65 35.57 -11.01
N SER A 305 -16.47 36.30 -10.24
CA SER A 305 -16.82 37.67 -10.52
C SER A 305 -15.61 38.64 -10.50
N LEU A 306 -14.46 38.25 -9.96
CA LEU A 306 -13.25 39.08 -9.91
C LEU A 306 -12.50 39.06 -11.24
N TYR A 307 -12.57 37.99 -12.02
CA TYR A 307 -11.81 37.83 -13.26
C TYR A 307 -12.69 37.72 -14.52
N TYR A 308 -14.01 37.56 -14.37
CA TYR A 308 -14.91 37.64 -15.50
C TYR A 308 -15.16 39.11 -15.96
N PRO A 309 -15.37 39.35 -17.26
CA PRO A 309 -15.71 40.66 -17.77
C PRO A 309 -16.99 41.21 -17.11
N ASN A 310 -17.07 42.54 -16.95
CA ASN A 310 -18.24 43.20 -16.35
C ASN A 310 -19.57 42.86 -17.07
N SER A 311 -19.52 42.55 -18.37
CA SER A 311 -20.68 42.13 -19.16
C SER A 311 -21.20 40.72 -18.81
N ALA A 312 -20.40 39.93 -18.11
CA ALA A 312 -20.73 38.55 -17.69
C ALA A 312 -20.97 38.43 -16.18
N LYS A 313 -20.95 39.55 -15.43
CA LYS A 313 -21.22 39.54 -13.99
C LYS A 313 -22.72 39.30 -13.78
N HIS A 314 -23.00 38.23 -13.04
CA HIS A 314 -24.36 37.80 -12.72
C HIS A 314 -24.96 38.68 -11.62
N ASP A 315 -26.24 38.98 -11.74
CA ASP A 315 -27.00 39.57 -10.65
C ASP A 315 -27.44 38.49 -9.63
N LEU A 316 -28.09 38.91 -8.55
CA LEU A 316 -28.50 38.00 -7.48
C LEU A 316 -29.50 36.93 -7.98
N GLN A 317 -30.35 37.28 -8.95
CA GLN A 317 -31.34 36.38 -9.51
C GLN A 317 -30.68 35.26 -10.33
N THR A 318 -29.73 35.59 -11.19
CA THR A 318 -28.93 34.61 -11.95
C THR A 318 -28.17 33.67 -11.02
N SER A 319 -27.70 34.17 -9.86
CA SER A 319 -27.02 33.33 -8.86
C SER A 319 -27.98 32.30 -8.21
N VAL A 320 -29.24 32.66 -7.96
CA VAL A 320 -30.27 31.75 -7.45
C VAL A 320 -30.65 30.70 -8.51
N ASP A 321 -30.84 31.12 -9.75
CA ASP A 321 -31.14 30.21 -10.83
C ASP A 321 -30.04 29.19 -11.06
N ASN A 322 -28.78 29.61 -10.95
CA ASN A 322 -27.61 28.74 -11.02
C ASN A 322 -27.56 27.69 -9.90
N ILE A 323 -28.10 27.98 -8.69
CA ILE A 323 -28.22 26.98 -7.61
C ILE A 323 -29.18 25.85 -8.03
N PHE A 324 -30.34 26.19 -8.60
CA PHE A 324 -31.30 25.17 -9.05
C PHE A 324 -30.75 24.35 -10.23
N ILE A 325 -30.05 24.99 -11.17
CA ILE A 325 -29.37 24.30 -12.27
C ILE A 325 -28.30 23.36 -11.71
N GLY A 326 -27.47 23.82 -10.77
CA GLY A 326 -26.44 23.02 -10.12
C GLY A 326 -27.00 21.83 -9.33
N ILE A 327 -28.17 21.96 -8.68
CA ILE A 327 -28.87 20.84 -8.06
C ILE A 327 -29.33 19.83 -9.12
N GLY A 328 -29.84 20.30 -10.25
CA GLY A 328 -30.25 19.46 -11.37
C GLY A 328 -29.08 18.68 -11.97
N GLU A 329 -27.99 19.35 -12.28
CA GLU A 329 -26.76 18.76 -12.81
C GLU A 329 -26.13 17.78 -11.80
N GLY A 330 -26.05 18.15 -10.53
CA GLY A 330 -25.60 17.29 -9.45
C GLY A 330 -26.45 16.04 -9.32
N SER A 331 -27.78 16.16 -9.39
CA SER A 331 -28.71 15.03 -9.34
C SER A 331 -28.50 14.07 -10.51
N PHE A 332 -28.29 14.60 -11.73
CA PHE A 332 -27.97 13.79 -12.89
C PHE A 332 -26.62 13.06 -12.69
N GLY A 333 -25.61 13.77 -12.22
CA GLY A 333 -24.29 13.20 -11.91
C GLY A 333 -24.36 12.05 -10.90
N THR A 334 -25.08 12.24 -9.79
CA THR A 334 -25.24 11.21 -8.76
C THR A 334 -26.07 10.01 -9.23
N LEU A 335 -27.08 10.21 -10.09
CA LEU A 335 -27.79 9.12 -10.76
C LEU A 335 -26.86 8.32 -11.66
N PHE A 336 -26.03 8.97 -12.45
CA PHE A 336 -25.00 8.31 -13.27
C PHE A 336 -24.01 7.50 -12.39
N GLN A 337 -23.56 8.08 -11.29
CA GLN A 337 -22.69 7.39 -10.31
C GLN A 337 -23.37 6.12 -9.76
N GLU A 338 -24.65 6.22 -9.41
CA GLU A 338 -25.38 5.13 -8.78
C GLU A 338 -25.70 3.97 -9.75
N PHE A 339 -26.02 4.26 -11.02
CA PHE A 339 -26.52 3.23 -11.92
C PHE A 339 -25.56 2.80 -13.01
N LEU A 340 -24.65 3.66 -13.44
CA LEU A 340 -23.82 3.40 -14.62
C LEU A 340 -22.33 3.36 -14.29
N LEU A 341 -21.82 4.38 -13.61
CA LEU A 341 -20.37 4.60 -13.55
C LEU A 341 -19.59 3.52 -12.80
N ARG A 342 -20.20 2.86 -11.81
CA ARG A 342 -19.56 1.73 -11.14
C ARG A 342 -19.08 0.63 -12.09
N HIS A 343 -19.87 0.34 -13.13
CA HIS A 343 -19.59 -0.76 -14.04
C HIS A 343 -18.43 -0.46 -15.01
N VAL A 344 -18.15 0.81 -15.22
CA VAL A 344 -17.11 1.31 -16.12
C VAL A 344 -15.94 2.00 -15.39
N THR A 345 -15.98 2.05 -14.05
CA THR A 345 -14.90 2.60 -13.23
C THR A 345 -13.87 1.51 -12.91
N HIS A 346 -12.62 1.78 -13.26
CA HIS A 346 -11.46 0.98 -12.87
C HIS A 346 -10.95 1.40 -11.48
N GLY A 347 -10.34 0.47 -10.74
CA GLY A 347 -9.82 0.74 -9.41
C GLY A 347 -10.86 0.64 -8.28
N VAL A 348 -12.09 0.17 -8.59
CA VAL A 348 -13.13 -0.04 -7.57
C VAL A 348 -12.73 -1.23 -6.69
N PRO A 349 -12.71 -1.07 -5.34
CA PRO A 349 -12.44 -2.16 -4.43
C PRO A 349 -13.44 -3.30 -4.64
N LYS A 350 -12.92 -4.54 -4.70
CA LYS A 350 -13.78 -5.74 -4.67
C LYS A 350 -14.47 -5.75 -3.30
N GLN A 351 -15.78 -5.64 -3.28
CA GLN A 351 -16.51 -5.84 -2.03
C GLN A 351 -16.41 -7.32 -1.63
N PRO A 352 -16.13 -7.61 -0.36
CA PRO A 352 -16.16 -8.99 0.14
C PRO A 352 -17.56 -9.61 0.07
#